data_f1e09d67640b81b9324119b3b366f110
#
_entry.id   f1e09d67640b81b9324119b3b366f110
#
_cell.length_a   1.000
_cell.length_b   1.000
_cell.length_c   1.000
_cell.angle_alpha   90.00
_cell.angle_beta   90.00
_cell.angle_gamma   90.00
#
_symmetry.space_group_name_H-M   'P 1'
#
loop_
_entity.id
_entity.type
_entity.pdbx_description
1 polymer ?
#
loop_
_entity_poly.entity_id
_entity_poly.type
_entity_poly.pdbx_seq_one_letter_code
_entity_poly.pdbx_strand_id
1 'polypeptide(L)'
;MQAFSSVNIASGRPTVVLTDERQVNPDTVSWGYRGGTLDVNGNSLTFHQLKAADYGAVLANNVDKRATITLDYALRADKVALNGWSESGKGTAGNLYKYNNPYTNTTDYFILKQSTYGYFPTDQSSNATWEFVGHSQGDAQKLVADRFNTAGYLFHGQLKGNLNVDNRLPEGVTGALVMDGAADISGTFTQENGRLTLQGHPVIHAYNTQSVADKL
;
A
#
# COMPACT_ATOMS: atom_id res chain seq x y z
N MET A 1 4.11 8.49 22.44
CA MET A 1 2.65 8.14 22.41
C MET A 1 2.09 8.67 21.11
N GLN A 2 1.40 7.84 20.36
CA GLN A 2 0.73 8.24 19.13
C GLN A 2 -0.39 9.23 19.46
N ALA A 3 -0.42 10.38 18.77
CA ALA A 3 -1.41 11.42 19.06
C ALA A 3 -2.76 11.13 18.41
N PHE A 4 -2.75 10.48 17.23
CA PHE A 4 -3.95 10.19 16.44
C PHE A 4 -3.96 8.74 15.99
N SER A 5 -5.13 8.12 16.00
CA SER A 5 -5.33 6.75 15.47
C SER A 5 -5.25 6.71 13.94
N SER A 6 -5.61 7.80 13.26
CA SER A 6 -5.52 7.95 11.82
C SER A 6 -5.48 9.42 11.43
N VAL A 7 -4.91 9.71 10.27
CA VAL A 7 -4.93 11.05 9.66
C VAL A 7 -5.44 10.91 8.23
N ASN A 8 -6.56 11.55 7.94
CA ASN A 8 -7.11 11.63 6.60
C ASN A 8 -7.04 13.08 6.10
N ILE A 9 -6.22 13.30 5.09
CA ILE A 9 -6.03 14.61 4.47
C ILE A 9 -7.06 14.74 3.35
N ALA A 10 -8.21 15.27 3.71
CA ALA A 10 -9.38 15.34 2.83
C ALA A 10 -9.45 16.69 2.09
N SER A 11 -10.48 16.85 1.28
CA SER A 11 -10.71 17.97 0.35
C SER A 11 -10.41 19.36 0.92
N GLY A 12 -10.02 20.28 0.06
CA GLY A 12 -9.66 21.66 0.44
C GLY A 12 -8.15 21.92 0.46
N ARG A 13 -7.34 20.89 0.17
CA ARG A 13 -5.87 20.96 0.13
C ARG A 13 -5.23 21.47 1.43
N PRO A 14 -5.62 20.95 2.59
CA PRO A 14 -5.03 21.32 3.86
C PRO A 14 -3.56 20.95 3.90
N THR A 15 -2.81 21.58 4.80
CA THR A 15 -1.47 21.17 5.16
C THR A 15 -1.49 20.64 6.58
N VAL A 16 -1.06 19.40 6.77
CA VAL A 16 -0.80 18.78 8.07
C VAL A 16 0.72 18.79 8.28
N VAL A 17 1.17 19.42 9.36
CA VAL A 17 2.59 19.52 9.71
C VAL A 17 2.85 18.64 10.93
N LEU A 18 3.79 17.73 10.82
CA LEU A 18 4.25 16.92 11.95
C LEU A 18 5.28 17.70 12.75
N THR A 19 5.19 17.59 14.06
CA THR A 19 6.21 18.13 14.99
C THR A 19 7.05 17.03 15.65
N ASP A 20 6.60 15.77 15.55
CA ASP A 20 7.27 14.59 16.08
C ASP A 20 6.92 13.36 15.24
N GLU A 21 7.87 12.49 14.97
CA GLU A 21 7.69 11.26 14.18
C GLU A 21 6.67 10.27 14.77
N ARG A 22 6.41 10.36 16.07
CA ARG A 22 5.50 9.47 16.80
C ARG A 22 4.06 9.93 16.81
N GLN A 23 3.74 11.09 16.24
CA GLN A 23 2.38 11.64 16.30
C GLN A 23 1.38 10.82 15.52
N VAL A 24 1.82 10.19 14.42
CA VAL A 24 0.98 9.37 13.56
C VAL A 24 1.61 8.01 13.33
N ASN A 25 0.77 7.01 13.07
CA ASN A 25 1.20 5.81 12.40
C ASN A 25 1.12 6.07 10.89
N PRO A 26 2.24 6.05 10.14
CA PRO A 26 2.24 6.33 8.70
C PRO A 26 1.26 5.48 7.90
N ASP A 27 1.02 4.24 8.30
CA ASP A 27 0.09 3.32 7.62
C ASP A 27 -1.38 3.74 7.75
N THR A 28 -1.68 4.65 8.67
CA THR A 28 -3.03 5.21 8.87
C THR A 28 -3.20 6.59 8.24
N VAL A 29 -2.18 7.08 7.55
CA VAL A 29 -2.26 8.32 6.78
C VAL A 29 -2.83 8.01 5.40
N SER A 30 -3.82 8.80 4.99
CA SER A 30 -4.41 8.72 3.66
C SER A 30 -4.75 10.09 3.13
N TRP A 31 -4.75 10.21 1.80
CA TRP A 31 -5.22 11.41 1.11
C TRP A 31 -6.51 11.06 0.38
N GLY A 32 -7.56 11.83 0.66
CA GLY A 32 -8.82 11.74 -0.05
C GLY A 32 -8.81 12.53 -1.36
N TYR A 33 -9.98 12.70 -1.94
CA TYR A 33 -10.17 13.44 -3.18
C TYR A 33 -9.67 14.89 -3.05
N ARG A 34 -8.91 15.35 -4.02
CA ARG A 34 -8.18 16.63 -4.06
C ARG A 34 -7.08 16.80 -3.02
N GLY A 35 -6.89 15.81 -2.16
CA GLY A 35 -5.76 15.70 -1.26
C GLY A 35 -5.39 16.95 -0.50
N GLY A 36 -4.13 17.07 -0.25
CA GLY A 36 -3.47 18.16 0.49
C GLY A 36 -2.04 17.74 0.77
N THR A 37 -1.38 18.43 1.69
CA THR A 37 0.02 18.20 2.01
C THR A 37 0.19 17.59 3.38
N LEU A 38 0.94 16.50 3.47
CA LEU A 38 1.61 16.09 4.70
C LEU A 38 3.03 16.63 4.66
N ASP A 39 3.32 17.59 5.52
CA ASP A 39 4.67 18.08 5.74
C ASP A 39 5.30 17.35 6.92
N VAL A 40 6.30 16.55 6.64
CA VAL A 40 6.96 15.73 7.67
C VAL A 40 7.86 16.57 8.58
N ASN A 41 8.16 17.82 8.21
CA ASN A 41 8.85 18.79 9.03
C ASN A 41 10.16 18.24 9.64
N GLY A 42 10.97 17.59 8.81
CA GLY A 42 12.25 16.99 9.19
C GLY A 42 12.15 15.67 9.94
N ASN A 43 10.96 15.07 10.05
CA ASN A 43 10.76 13.78 10.67
C ASN A 43 10.81 12.67 9.62
N SER A 44 11.68 11.68 9.82
CA SER A 44 11.74 10.51 8.96
C SER A 44 10.63 9.53 9.31
N LEU A 45 9.98 8.99 8.29
CA LEU A 45 8.85 8.09 8.44
C LEU A 45 9.05 6.83 7.58
N THR A 46 8.45 5.73 8.04
CA THR A 46 8.34 4.49 7.27
C THR A 46 6.88 4.23 6.93
N PHE A 47 6.59 4.05 5.64
CA PHE A 47 5.29 3.67 5.13
C PHE A 47 5.37 2.25 4.56
N HIS A 48 4.37 1.41 4.86
CA HIS A 48 4.21 0.16 4.10
C HIS A 48 3.66 0.47 2.71
N GLN A 49 2.67 1.36 2.61
CA GLN A 49 2.18 1.89 1.34
C GLN A 49 1.81 3.36 1.47
N LEU A 50 2.19 4.15 0.49
CA LEU A 50 1.66 5.50 0.31
C LEU A 50 0.29 5.39 -0.35
N LYS A 51 -0.73 5.96 0.29
CA LYS A 51 -2.14 5.87 -0.17
C LYS A 51 -2.64 7.24 -0.56
N ALA A 52 -2.87 7.45 -1.84
CA ALA A 52 -3.42 8.68 -2.38
C ALA A 52 -4.55 8.38 -3.35
N ALA A 53 -5.67 9.10 -3.21
CA ALA A 53 -6.83 8.92 -4.08
C ALA A 53 -6.65 9.62 -5.42
N ASP A 54 -5.91 10.71 -5.45
CA ASP A 54 -5.63 11.46 -6.67
C ASP A 54 -4.31 12.23 -6.61
N TYR A 55 -4.01 12.97 -7.68
CA TYR A 55 -2.79 13.75 -7.88
C TYR A 55 -2.65 14.99 -6.96
N GLY A 56 -3.67 15.34 -6.22
CA GLY A 56 -3.61 16.44 -5.25
C GLY A 56 -2.87 16.12 -3.98
N ALA A 57 -2.53 14.86 -3.76
CA ALA A 57 -1.77 14.41 -2.59
C ALA A 57 -0.30 14.85 -2.69
N VAL A 58 0.23 15.42 -1.61
CA VAL A 58 1.63 15.83 -1.51
C VAL A 58 2.23 15.33 -0.21
N LEU A 59 3.35 14.63 -0.32
CA LEU A 59 4.22 14.31 0.79
C LEU A 59 5.45 15.23 0.69
N ALA A 60 5.63 16.12 1.65
CA ALA A 60 6.64 17.17 1.58
C ALA A 60 7.52 17.24 2.83
N ASN A 61 8.70 17.81 2.66
CA ASN A 61 9.54 18.30 3.74
C ASN A 61 10.01 19.71 3.38
N ASN A 62 9.44 20.71 4.05
CA ASN A 62 9.69 22.11 3.75
C ASN A 62 10.77 22.77 4.63
N VAL A 63 11.46 21.98 5.48
CA VAL A 63 12.51 22.49 6.36
C VAL A 63 13.89 22.03 5.93
N ASP A 64 14.93 22.71 6.42
CA ASP A 64 16.33 22.42 6.07
C ASP A 64 16.81 21.04 6.60
N LYS A 65 16.22 20.57 7.69
CA LYS A 65 16.52 19.23 8.20
C LYS A 65 15.97 18.19 7.23
N ARG A 66 16.88 17.45 6.58
CA ARG A 66 16.51 16.39 5.64
C ARG A 66 15.77 15.25 6.36
N ALA A 67 14.69 14.79 5.77
CA ALA A 67 13.95 13.63 6.22
C ALA A 67 14.08 12.49 5.21
N THR A 68 14.09 11.25 5.70
CA THR A 68 14.05 10.04 4.88
C THR A 68 12.69 9.40 4.98
N ILE A 69 12.06 9.18 3.84
CA ILE A 69 10.85 8.39 3.71
C ILE A 69 11.25 6.99 3.26
N THR A 70 11.01 6.02 4.12
CA THR A 70 11.24 4.61 3.80
C THR A 70 9.93 3.98 3.35
N LEU A 71 9.96 3.30 2.22
CA LEU A 71 8.84 2.53 1.69
C LEU A 71 9.16 1.04 1.86
N ASP A 72 8.32 0.34 2.60
CA ASP A 72 8.46 -1.09 2.88
C ASP A 72 7.11 -1.79 2.70
N TYR A 73 6.70 -1.93 1.44
CA TYR A 73 5.39 -2.52 1.13
C TYR A 73 5.40 -4.05 1.03
N ALA A 74 6.50 -4.70 1.29
CA ALA A 74 6.55 -6.16 1.26
C ALA A 74 5.69 -6.76 2.37
N LEU A 75 4.80 -7.68 2.00
CA LEU A 75 3.98 -8.43 2.92
C LEU A 75 4.69 -9.73 3.31
N ARG A 76 4.90 -9.94 4.60
CA ARG A 76 5.42 -11.21 5.12
C ARG A 76 4.29 -12.22 5.23
N ALA A 77 4.57 -13.47 4.90
CA ALA A 77 3.57 -14.55 4.93
C ALA A 77 2.92 -14.70 6.32
N ASP A 78 3.71 -14.63 7.39
CA ASP A 78 3.23 -14.71 8.77
C ASP A 78 2.33 -13.52 9.21
N LYS A 79 2.28 -12.46 8.42
CA LYS A 79 1.43 -11.28 8.64
C LYS A 79 0.17 -11.25 7.77
N VAL A 80 0.00 -12.21 6.88
CA VAL A 80 -1.23 -12.34 6.10
C VAL A 80 -2.39 -12.65 7.04
N ALA A 81 -3.42 -11.79 7.02
CA ALA A 81 -4.60 -11.97 7.85
C ALA A 81 -5.37 -13.23 7.44
N LEU A 82 -5.79 -14.00 8.44
CA LEU A 82 -6.64 -15.16 8.26
C LEU A 82 -8.04 -14.83 8.74
N ASN A 83 -9.00 -14.86 7.83
CA ASN A 83 -10.39 -14.50 8.10
C ASN A 83 -11.23 -15.76 8.33
N GLY A 84 -12.16 -15.68 9.28
CA GLY A 84 -13.21 -16.68 9.45
C GLY A 84 -14.34 -16.43 8.46
N TRP A 85 -14.90 -17.51 7.94
CA TRP A 85 -16.11 -17.44 7.15
C TRP A 85 -17.36 -17.34 8.04
N SER A 86 -18.35 -16.56 7.59
CA SER A 86 -19.67 -16.55 8.17
C SER A 86 -20.74 -16.42 7.07
N GLU A 87 -21.89 -17.03 7.26
CA GLU A 87 -22.98 -17.01 6.27
C GLU A 87 -23.53 -15.61 5.97
N SER A 88 -23.44 -14.70 6.91
CA SER A 88 -23.93 -13.32 6.80
C SER A 88 -22.86 -12.30 6.45
N GLY A 89 -21.60 -12.73 6.28
CA GLY A 89 -20.48 -11.83 6.09
C GLY A 89 -20.33 -11.30 4.67
N LYS A 90 -19.67 -10.16 4.55
CA LYS A 90 -19.13 -9.65 3.30
C LYS A 90 -17.62 -9.73 3.35
N GLY A 91 -17.02 -10.26 2.30
CA GLY A 91 -15.59 -10.38 2.18
C GLY A 91 -15.02 -9.35 1.22
N THR A 92 -13.70 -9.23 1.26
CA THR A 92 -12.91 -8.43 0.33
C THR A 92 -12.13 -9.35 -0.59
N ALA A 93 -12.17 -9.10 -1.90
CA ALA A 93 -11.39 -9.85 -2.88
C ALA A 93 -9.90 -9.83 -2.52
N GLY A 94 -9.24 -10.96 -2.67
CA GLY A 94 -7.85 -11.16 -2.31
C GLY A 94 -7.60 -11.62 -0.86
N ASN A 95 -8.59 -11.52 0.02
CA ASN A 95 -8.45 -11.99 1.40
C ASN A 95 -8.46 -13.51 1.49
N LEU A 96 -7.71 -14.03 2.48
CA LEU A 96 -7.60 -15.44 2.80
C LEU A 96 -8.61 -15.81 3.88
N TYR A 97 -9.30 -16.93 3.66
CA TYR A 97 -10.32 -17.46 4.55
C TYR A 97 -10.02 -18.88 4.97
N LYS A 98 -10.35 -19.18 6.21
CA LYS A 98 -10.28 -20.51 6.81
C LYS A 98 -11.69 -21.10 6.92
N TYR A 99 -11.84 -22.33 6.47
CA TYR A 99 -13.08 -23.10 6.56
C TYR A 99 -12.81 -24.48 7.15
N ASN A 100 -13.48 -24.79 8.26
CA ASN A 100 -13.46 -26.15 8.81
C ASN A 100 -14.52 -26.98 8.10
N ASN A 101 -14.07 -27.83 7.18
CA ASN A 101 -14.96 -28.64 6.35
C ASN A 101 -15.49 -29.83 7.13
N PRO A 102 -16.81 -29.87 7.43
CA PRO A 102 -17.39 -30.95 8.24
C PRO A 102 -17.52 -32.27 7.47
N TYR A 103 -17.45 -32.24 6.15
CA TYR A 103 -17.61 -33.42 5.30
C TYR A 103 -16.31 -34.19 5.14
N THR A 104 -15.20 -33.51 5.16
CA THR A 104 -13.85 -34.10 4.98
C THR A 104 -13.06 -34.16 6.28
N ASN A 105 -13.54 -33.45 7.31
CA ASN A 105 -12.86 -33.28 8.59
C ASN A 105 -11.46 -32.64 8.41
N THR A 106 -11.35 -31.73 7.45
CA THR A 106 -10.14 -30.97 7.15
C THR A 106 -10.35 -29.48 7.36
N THR A 107 -9.27 -28.76 7.57
CA THR A 107 -9.26 -27.30 7.47
C THR A 107 -8.87 -26.92 6.06
N ASP A 108 -9.75 -26.21 5.39
CA ASP A 108 -9.59 -25.77 4.01
C ASP A 108 -9.31 -24.28 3.96
N TYR A 109 -8.43 -23.86 3.06
CA TYR A 109 -8.09 -22.46 2.86
C TYR A 109 -8.53 -22.01 1.48
N PHE A 110 -9.14 -20.83 1.44
CA PHE A 110 -9.69 -20.23 0.23
C PHE A 110 -9.29 -18.76 0.13
N ILE A 111 -9.04 -18.31 -1.10
CA ILE A 111 -8.91 -16.89 -1.41
C ILE A 111 -10.21 -16.43 -2.05
N LEU A 112 -10.77 -15.33 -1.55
CA LEU A 112 -11.97 -14.73 -2.12
C LEU A 112 -11.62 -14.00 -3.41
N LYS A 113 -12.35 -14.29 -4.49
CA LYS A 113 -12.12 -13.72 -5.82
C LYS A 113 -12.98 -12.47 -6.10
N GLN A 114 -14.06 -12.28 -5.34
CA GLN A 114 -15.02 -11.19 -5.52
C GLN A 114 -15.32 -10.53 -4.17
N SER A 115 -15.80 -9.29 -4.16
CA SER A 115 -16.09 -8.55 -2.93
C SER A 115 -17.34 -9.02 -2.17
N THR A 116 -18.08 -9.96 -2.73
CA THR A 116 -19.17 -10.65 -2.04
C THR A 116 -18.93 -12.14 -2.14
N TYR A 117 -19.31 -12.89 -1.11
CA TYR A 117 -19.08 -14.32 -1.14
C TYR A 117 -20.35 -15.15 -1.10
N GLY A 118 -20.30 -16.26 -1.83
CA GLY A 118 -21.25 -17.36 -1.72
C GLY A 118 -20.68 -18.48 -0.86
N TYR A 119 -21.35 -19.62 -0.93
CA TYR A 119 -20.94 -20.81 -0.18
C TYR A 119 -19.58 -21.35 -0.65
N PHE A 120 -18.80 -21.86 0.30
CA PHE A 120 -17.58 -22.59 0.02
C PHE A 120 -17.87 -23.86 -0.80
N PRO A 121 -16.98 -24.18 -1.75
CA PRO A 121 -17.00 -25.48 -2.38
C PRO A 121 -16.59 -26.57 -1.37
N THR A 122 -17.53 -27.38 -0.93
CA THR A 122 -17.26 -28.45 0.03
C THR A 122 -16.49 -29.63 -0.56
N ASP A 123 -16.39 -29.69 -1.88
CA ASP A 123 -15.58 -30.63 -2.64
C ASP A 123 -14.13 -30.20 -2.84
N GLN A 124 -13.73 -29.13 -2.14
CA GLN A 124 -12.36 -28.60 -2.19
C GLN A 124 -11.93 -28.18 -3.60
N SER A 125 -12.85 -27.63 -4.34
CA SER A 125 -12.62 -27.08 -5.68
C SER A 125 -12.63 -25.56 -5.68
N SER A 126 -12.25 -24.98 -6.80
CA SER A 126 -12.37 -23.53 -7.06
C SER A 126 -13.63 -23.26 -7.90
N ASN A 127 -14.26 -22.11 -7.66
CA ASN A 127 -15.40 -21.63 -8.44
C ASN A 127 -15.26 -20.15 -8.83
N ALA A 128 -16.31 -19.51 -9.26
CA ALA A 128 -16.27 -18.09 -9.63
C ALA A 128 -15.98 -17.15 -8.45
N THR A 129 -16.35 -17.55 -7.24
CA THR A 129 -16.22 -16.75 -6.02
C THR A 129 -14.98 -17.11 -5.21
N TRP A 130 -14.64 -18.39 -5.13
CA TRP A 130 -13.60 -18.91 -4.27
C TRP A 130 -12.49 -19.62 -5.05
N GLU A 131 -11.25 -19.38 -4.65
CA GLU A 131 -10.09 -20.15 -5.06
C GLU A 131 -9.66 -21.06 -3.91
N PHE A 132 -9.73 -22.37 -4.12
CA PHE A 132 -9.20 -23.33 -3.16
C PHE A 132 -7.68 -23.36 -3.20
N VAL A 133 -7.03 -23.17 -2.05
CA VAL A 133 -5.56 -23.06 -1.95
C VAL A 133 -4.94 -24.09 -1.02
N GLY A 134 -5.66 -25.16 -0.72
CA GLY A 134 -5.14 -26.31 0.02
C GLY A 134 -5.50 -26.36 1.49
N HIS A 135 -4.74 -27.17 2.23
CA HIS A 135 -4.97 -27.46 3.64
C HIS A 135 -3.88 -26.89 4.57
N SER A 136 -2.83 -26.31 4.01
CA SER A 136 -1.72 -25.73 4.78
C SER A 136 -1.93 -24.23 4.95
N GLN A 137 -2.03 -23.78 6.19
CA GLN A 137 -2.11 -22.34 6.51
C GLN A 137 -0.87 -21.60 6.02
N GLY A 138 0.31 -22.15 6.28
CA GLY A 138 1.58 -21.52 5.89
C GLY A 138 1.70 -21.36 4.38
N ASP A 139 1.32 -22.39 3.61
CA ASP A 139 1.37 -22.34 2.15
C ASP A 139 0.35 -21.36 1.58
N ALA A 140 -0.85 -21.32 2.15
CA ALA A 140 -1.88 -20.37 1.76
C ALA A 140 -1.48 -18.91 2.05
N GLN A 141 -0.92 -18.66 3.22
CA GLN A 141 -0.40 -17.33 3.59
C GLN A 141 0.78 -16.92 2.70
N LYS A 142 1.69 -17.84 2.40
CA LYS A 142 2.81 -17.59 1.48
C LYS A 142 2.33 -17.25 0.07
N LEU A 143 1.32 -17.95 -0.44
CA LEU A 143 0.76 -17.67 -1.76
C LEU A 143 0.16 -16.25 -1.83
N VAL A 144 -0.59 -15.83 -0.81
CA VAL A 144 -1.14 -14.47 -0.74
C VAL A 144 -0.03 -13.43 -0.68
N ALA A 145 0.99 -13.65 0.17
CA ALA A 145 2.14 -12.76 0.29
C ALA A 145 2.91 -12.64 -1.01
N ASP A 146 3.20 -13.74 -1.69
CA ASP A 146 3.92 -13.76 -2.96
C ASP A 146 3.14 -12.99 -4.05
N ARG A 147 1.83 -13.16 -4.12
CA ARG A 147 0.97 -12.40 -5.06
C ARG A 147 0.99 -10.91 -4.78
N PHE A 148 0.87 -10.53 -3.51
CA PHE A 148 0.95 -9.14 -3.10
C PHE A 148 2.30 -8.52 -3.48
N ASN A 149 3.39 -9.22 -3.19
CA ASN A 149 4.76 -8.74 -3.42
C ASN A 149 5.12 -8.67 -4.90
N THR A 150 4.46 -9.43 -5.77
CA THR A 150 4.67 -9.37 -7.22
C THR A 150 3.81 -8.33 -7.92
N ALA A 151 2.66 -7.97 -7.37
CA ALA A 151 1.75 -7.01 -7.98
C ALA A 151 2.30 -5.59 -8.00
N GLY A 152 3.00 -5.17 -6.92
CA GLY A 152 3.41 -3.78 -6.75
C GLY A 152 2.23 -2.85 -6.43
N TYR A 153 2.45 -1.53 -6.49
CA TYR A 153 1.38 -0.55 -6.30
C TYR A 153 1.67 0.77 -7.01
N LEU A 154 0.62 1.57 -7.18
CA LEU A 154 0.63 2.87 -7.80
C LEU A 154 0.45 3.98 -6.75
N PHE A 155 1.34 4.98 -6.77
CA PHE A 155 1.21 6.20 -5.99
C PHE A 155 0.98 7.39 -6.91
N HIS A 156 -0.20 7.99 -6.85
CA HIS A 156 -0.59 9.14 -7.66
C HIS A 156 -0.10 10.49 -7.12
N GLY A 157 0.38 10.53 -5.90
CA GLY A 157 0.76 11.76 -5.23
C GLY A 157 2.11 12.32 -5.67
N GLN A 158 2.47 13.46 -5.10
CA GLN A 158 3.73 14.15 -5.33
C GLN A 158 4.66 14.00 -4.12
N LEU A 159 5.94 13.88 -4.40
CA LEU A 159 7.01 13.99 -3.40
C LEU A 159 7.71 15.32 -3.58
N LYS A 160 7.91 16.09 -2.49
CA LYS A 160 8.41 17.46 -2.62
C LYS A 160 9.36 17.87 -1.49
N GLY A 161 10.38 18.64 -1.86
CA GLY A 161 11.26 19.33 -0.92
C GLY A 161 12.44 18.48 -0.43
N ASN A 162 12.89 18.71 0.79
CA ASN A 162 14.15 18.16 1.30
C ASN A 162 13.98 16.71 1.84
N LEU A 163 13.71 15.79 0.91
CA LEU A 163 13.47 14.38 1.17
C LEU A 163 14.54 13.48 0.55
N ASN A 164 14.92 12.42 1.27
CA ASN A 164 15.37 11.17 0.68
C ASN A 164 14.20 10.19 0.64
N VAL A 165 14.18 9.32 -0.34
CA VAL A 165 13.22 8.20 -0.43
C VAL A 165 14.00 6.92 -0.57
N ASP A 166 13.79 6.00 0.36
CA ASP A 166 14.36 4.66 0.36
C ASP A 166 13.26 3.64 0.08
N ASN A 167 13.23 3.10 -1.13
CA ASN A 167 12.33 1.98 -1.45
C ASN A 167 13.09 0.67 -1.25
N ARG A 168 12.99 0.12 -0.04
CA ARG A 168 13.73 -1.06 0.40
C ARG A 168 12.83 -2.28 0.38
N LEU A 169 13.08 -3.15 -0.57
CA LEU A 169 12.35 -4.39 -0.70
C LEU A 169 13.29 -5.57 -0.39
N PRO A 170 12.77 -6.64 0.25
CA PRO A 170 13.54 -7.85 0.45
C PRO A 170 14.01 -8.46 -0.87
N GLU A 171 15.12 -9.20 -0.82
CA GLU A 171 15.58 -9.99 -1.95
C GLU A 171 14.48 -10.94 -2.44
N GLY A 172 14.33 -11.06 -3.74
CA GLY A 172 13.30 -11.89 -4.37
C GLY A 172 11.94 -11.23 -4.54
N VAL A 173 11.69 -10.06 -3.96
CA VAL A 173 10.49 -9.26 -4.24
C VAL A 173 10.62 -8.62 -5.61
N THR A 174 9.68 -8.93 -6.51
CA THR A 174 9.71 -8.45 -7.90
C THR A 174 8.66 -7.37 -8.19
N GLY A 175 7.86 -6.99 -7.20
CA GLY A 175 6.83 -5.98 -7.31
C GLY A 175 7.38 -4.63 -7.74
N ALA A 176 6.52 -3.83 -8.32
CA ALA A 176 6.85 -2.52 -8.83
C ALA A 176 6.14 -1.41 -8.04
N LEU A 177 6.87 -0.35 -7.74
CA LEU A 177 6.28 0.94 -7.42
C LEU A 177 6.14 1.73 -8.70
N VAL A 178 4.95 2.17 -9.01
CA VAL A 178 4.68 3.09 -10.11
C VAL A 178 4.35 4.46 -9.52
N MET A 179 5.11 5.47 -9.91
CA MET A 179 4.87 6.86 -9.55
C MET A 179 4.50 7.64 -10.80
N ASP A 180 3.31 8.21 -10.81
CA ASP A 180 2.80 8.99 -11.93
C ASP A 180 2.55 10.47 -11.57
N GLY A 181 2.87 10.85 -10.35
CA GLY A 181 2.95 12.23 -9.91
C GLY A 181 4.36 12.81 -10.05
N ALA A 182 4.51 14.10 -9.74
CA ALA A 182 5.81 14.76 -9.78
C ALA A 182 6.68 14.36 -8.58
N ALA A 183 7.97 14.17 -8.81
CA ALA A 183 8.98 14.09 -7.76
C ALA A 183 9.90 15.31 -7.86
N ASP A 184 9.77 16.23 -6.92
CA ASP A 184 10.58 17.45 -6.81
C ASP A 184 11.32 17.45 -5.47
N ILE A 185 12.24 16.51 -5.33
CA ILE A 185 13.02 16.31 -4.11
C ILE A 185 14.48 16.72 -4.32
N SER A 186 15.07 17.31 -3.29
CA SER A 186 16.48 17.69 -3.31
C SER A 186 17.45 16.60 -2.85
N GLY A 187 16.91 15.52 -2.31
CA GLY A 187 17.67 14.34 -1.86
C GLY A 187 17.74 13.26 -2.92
N THR A 188 18.00 12.03 -2.45
CA THR A 188 18.16 10.87 -3.29
C THR A 188 16.92 9.97 -3.25
N PHE A 189 16.68 9.26 -4.35
CA PHE A 189 15.77 8.13 -4.40
C PHE A 189 16.62 6.85 -4.51
N THR A 190 16.54 5.98 -3.51
CA THR A 190 17.26 4.70 -3.49
C THR A 190 16.27 3.57 -3.73
N GLN A 191 16.57 2.71 -4.68
CA GLN A 191 15.79 1.51 -4.97
C GLN A 191 16.63 0.28 -4.65
N GLU A 192 16.16 -0.54 -3.72
CA GLU A 192 16.72 -1.86 -3.41
C GLU A 192 15.71 -2.94 -3.78
N ASN A 193 16.09 -3.81 -4.73
CA ASN A 193 15.23 -4.84 -5.30
C ASN A 193 13.93 -4.30 -5.93
N GLY A 194 13.13 -5.16 -6.53
CA GLY A 194 11.90 -4.78 -7.20
C GLY A 194 12.14 -3.84 -8.39
N ARG A 195 11.09 -3.11 -8.76
CA ARG A 195 11.11 -2.19 -9.89
C ARG A 195 10.48 -0.85 -9.54
N LEU A 196 11.11 0.24 -9.92
CA LEU A 196 10.52 1.57 -9.91
C LEU A 196 10.16 1.96 -11.34
N THR A 197 8.92 2.38 -11.55
CA THR A 197 8.47 2.97 -12.80
C THR A 197 8.07 4.41 -12.54
N LEU A 198 8.71 5.33 -13.25
CA LEU A 198 8.37 6.75 -13.22
C LEU A 198 7.60 7.05 -14.51
N GLN A 199 6.36 7.45 -14.36
CA GLN A 199 5.50 7.81 -15.48
C GLN A 199 5.35 9.32 -15.51
N GLY A 200 5.78 9.93 -16.61
CA GLY A 200 5.47 11.34 -16.87
C GLY A 200 3.96 11.51 -17.02
N HIS A 201 3.40 12.43 -16.27
CA HIS A 201 1.98 12.74 -16.40
C HIS A 201 1.76 13.57 -17.65
N PRO A 202 1.01 13.10 -18.64
CA PRO A 202 0.60 13.98 -19.71
C PRO A 202 -0.22 15.13 -19.12
N VAL A 203 -0.09 16.28 -19.67
CA VAL A 203 -0.56 17.61 -19.29
C VAL A 203 -2.05 17.71 -18.92
N ILE A 204 -2.60 16.77 -18.21
CA ILE A 204 -3.94 16.91 -17.58
C ILE A 204 -3.90 17.92 -16.43
N HIS A 205 -2.70 18.19 -15.93
CA HIS A 205 -2.48 19.16 -14.87
C HIS A 205 -1.88 20.43 -15.47
N ALA A 206 -2.73 21.39 -15.76
CA ALA A 206 -2.31 22.73 -16.18
C ALA A 206 -1.32 23.41 -15.21
N TYR A 207 -1.09 22.81 -14.07
CA TYR A 207 -0.19 23.30 -13.02
C TYR A 207 1.07 22.45 -12.85
N ASN A 208 1.15 21.31 -13.48
CA ASN A 208 2.32 20.45 -13.39
C ASN A 208 3.26 20.82 -14.53
N THR A 209 4.20 21.66 -14.23
CA THR A 209 5.16 22.16 -15.21
C THR A 209 6.29 21.18 -15.50
N GLN A 210 6.39 20.07 -14.74
CA GLN A 210 7.41 19.04 -14.94
C GLN A 210 6.88 17.67 -14.61
N SER A 211 7.14 16.73 -15.52
CA SER A 211 6.95 15.32 -15.24
C SER A 211 8.04 14.79 -14.32
N VAL A 212 7.79 13.62 -13.72
CA VAL A 212 8.81 12.95 -12.91
C VAL A 212 10.06 12.67 -13.73
N ALA A 213 9.90 12.32 -15.01
CA ALA A 213 11.01 12.06 -15.93
C ALA A 213 11.91 13.27 -16.18
N ASP A 214 11.39 14.48 -16.06
CA ASP A 214 12.16 15.72 -16.29
C ASP A 214 13.02 16.10 -15.07
N LYS A 215 12.83 15.41 -13.93
CA LYS A 215 13.50 15.73 -12.67
C LYS A 215 14.59 14.72 -12.29
N LEU A 216 14.72 13.67 -13.06
CA LEU A 216 15.71 12.62 -12.93
C LEU A 216 16.68 12.70 -14.12
#